data_0e72dbf12d782dd81e99589c783ba4f2
#
_entry.id   0e72dbf12d782dd81e99589c783ba4f2
#
_cell.length_a   1.000
_cell.length_b   1.000
_cell.length_c   1.000
_cell.angle_alpha   90.00
_cell.angle_beta   90.00
_cell.angle_gamma   90.00
#
_symmetry.space_group_name_H-M   'P 1'
#
loop_
_entity.id
_entity.type
_entity.pdbx_description
1 polymer ?
#
loop_
_entity_poly.entity_id
_entity_poly.type
_entity_poly.pdbx_seq_one_letter_code
_entity_poly.pdbx_strand_id
1 'polypeptide(L)'
;NFGLSELGLKIVRENVHAVLDLTKVEERGWFKKPLSMLKSPSKKTVWIDTDCEIRENTDDIFDLLEPQKLSMVEDKPWTWRRGHCWHNSGVVGFIDKPIILYQWVKAIKQNQLEGDQEVLDKILSPITKITYIKDLPKEYNVLRLQLEKDGYGGRVRVAHWTGIKGKEKI
;
A
#
# COMPACT_ATOMS: atom_id res chain seq x y z
N ASN A 1 8.00 10.50 7.08
CA ASN A 1 8.71 10.15 8.31
C ASN A 1 7.71 9.76 9.41
N PHE A 2 7.76 8.52 9.87
CA PHE A 2 6.92 7.98 10.95
C PHE A 2 7.69 7.86 12.28
N GLY A 3 8.92 8.31 12.35
CA GLY A 3 9.78 8.23 13.53
C GLY A 3 11.15 7.60 13.21
N LEU A 4 11.78 7.97 12.09
CA LEU A 4 13.16 7.61 11.79
C LEU A 4 14.13 8.27 12.79
N SER A 5 15.24 7.60 13.08
CA SER A 5 16.38 8.21 13.75
C SER A 5 16.94 9.40 12.95
N GLU A 6 17.69 10.27 13.59
CA GLU A 6 18.34 11.40 12.89
C GLU A 6 19.22 10.93 11.72
N LEU A 7 20.00 9.86 11.92
CA LEU A 7 20.81 9.27 10.86
C LEU A 7 19.94 8.74 9.71
N GLY A 8 18.88 7.99 10.03
CA GLY A 8 17.94 7.49 9.01
C GLY A 8 17.27 8.63 8.24
N LEU A 9 16.88 9.69 8.95
CA LEU A 9 16.26 10.86 8.33
C LEU A 9 17.26 11.62 7.41
N LYS A 10 18.52 11.70 7.79
CA LYS A 10 19.59 12.28 6.95
C LYS A 10 19.74 11.48 5.65
N ILE A 11 19.89 10.14 5.75
CA ILE A 11 20.02 9.27 4.58
C ILE A 11 18.81 9.42 3.64
N VAL A 12 17.60 9.44 4.19
CA VAL A 12 16.40 9.61 3.38
C VAL A 12 16.41 10.96 2.67
N ARG A 13 16.71 12.06 3.36
CA ARG A 13 16.75 13.41 2.76
C ARG A 13 17.74 13.55 1.61
N GLU A 14 18.83 12.80 1.63
CA GLU A 14 19.84 12.80 0.56
C GLU A 14 19.36 12.06 -0.70
N ASN A 15 18.33 11.22 -0.58
CA ASN A 15 17.86 10.33 -1.64
C ASN A 15 16.42 10.60 -2.12
N VAL A 16 15.72 11.61 -1.57
CA VAL A 16 14.34 11.93 -1.95
C VAL A 16 14.14 13.42 -2.17
N HIS A 17 13.14 13.78 -2.99
CA HIS A 17 12.84 15.19 -3.26
C HIS A 17 12.20 15.91 -2.05
N ALA A 18 11.44 15.18 -1.23
CA ALA A 18 10.78 15.76 -0.05
C ALA A 18 10.53 14.70 1.02
N VAL A 19 10.50 15.12 2.27
CA VAL A 19 10.13 14.29 3.42
C VAL A 19 8.91 14.90 4.10
N LEU A 20 7.82 14.15 4.16
CA LEU A 20 6.64 14.50 4.94
C LEU A 20 6.85 14.01 6.39
N ASP A 21 6.81 14.92 7.35
CA ASP A 21 6.92 14.56 8.75
C ASP A 21 5.53 14.28 9.37
N LEU A 22 5.35 13.08 9.86
CA LEU A 22 4.14 12.60 10.53
C LEU A 22 4.44 12.09 11.96
N THR A 23 5.55 12.50 12.54
CA THR A 23 5.94 12.08 13.92
C THR A 23 4.93 12.55 14.96
N LYS A 24 4.32 13.73 14.75
CA LYS A 24 3.33 14.34 15.66
C LYS A 24 1.88 13.90 15.42
N VAL A 25 1.64 13.03 14.44
CA VAL A 25 0.30 12.49 14.15
C VAL A 25 -0.04 11.42 15.17
N GLU A 26 -1.26 11.42 15.69
CA GLU A 26 -1.72 10.53 16.76
C GLU A 26 -1.75 9.05 16.35
N GLU A 27 -2.08 8.78 15.08
CA GLU A 27 -2.10 7.43 14.54
C GLU A 27 -0.71 6.78 14.64
N ARG A 28 -0.68 5.45 14.87
CA ARG A 28 0.58 4.71 15.09
C ARG A 28 0.91 3.81 13.91
N GLY A 29 2.21 3.66 13.60
CA GLY A 29 2.73 2.71 12.64
C GLY A 29 2.05 2.83 11.27
N TRP A 30 1.58 1.70 10.75
CA TRP A 30 0.92 1.59 9.44
C TRP A 30 -0.40 2.36 9.31
N PHE A 31 -1.05 2.73 10.42
CA PHE A 31 -2.26 3.55 10.38
C PHE A 31 -2.00 4.98 9.87
N LYS A 32 -0.75 5.45 9.88
CA LYS A 32 -0.35 6.71 9.25
C LYS A 32 -0.36 6.65 7.72
N LYS A 33 -0.37 5.46 7.12
CA LYS A 33 -0.24 5.25 5.67
C LYS A 33 -1.31 5.99 4.85
N PRO A 34 -2.63 5.80 5.06
CA PRO A 34 -3.63 6.51 4.27
C PRO A 34 -3.59 8.03 4.43
N LEU A 35 -3.24 8.51 5.63
CA LEU A 35 -3.04 9.93 5.86
C LEU A 35 -1.83 10.47 5.07
N SER A 36 -0.75 9.70 4.97
CA SER A 36 0.41 10.05 4.14
C SER A 36 0.03 10.18 2.68
N MET A 37 -0.77 9.25 2.18
CA MET A 37 -1.29 9.27 0.81
C MET A 37 -2.14 10.52 0.55
N LEU A 38 -3.04 10.90 1.49
CA LEU A 38 -3.81 12.14 1.40
C LEU A 38 -2.95 13.40 1.34
N LYS A 39 -1.79 13.37 1.96
CA LYS A 39 -0.85 14.51 1.99
C LYS A 39 0.10 14.54 0.80
N SER A 40 0.04 13.58 -0.12
CA SER A 40 0.84 13.62 -1.35
C SER A 40 0.57 14.91 -2.13
N PRO A 41 1.61 15.63 -2.60
CA PRO A 41 1.45 16.82 -3.41
C PRO A 41 1.13 16.51 -4.88
N SER A 42 1.31 15.26 -5.30
CA SER A 42 1.23 14.86 -6.70
C SER A 42 -0.19 14.48 -7.10
N LYS A 43 -0.55 14.77 -8.37
CA LYS A 43 -1.82 14.38 -8.97
C LYS A 43 -1.93 12.86 -9.13
N LYS A 44 -0.90 12.22 -9.68
CA LYS A 44 -0.75 10.77 -9.73
C LYS A 44 0.20 10.34 -8.61
N THR A 45 -0.21 9.41 -7.79
CA THR A 45 0.59 8.94 -6.65
C THR A 45 0.58 7.42 -6.61
N VAL A 46 1.74 6.84 -6.34
CA VAL A 46 1.87 5.43 -5.98
C VAL A 46 2.57 5.35 -4.63
N TRP A 47 1.89 4.78 -3.66
CA TRP A 47 2.45 4.39 -2.38
C TRP A 47 3.12 3.03 -2.50
N ILE A 48 4.28 2.89 -1.90
CA ILE A 48 5.00 1.61 -1.80
C ILE A 48 5.45 1.45 -0.34
N ASP A 49 5.13 0.31 0.29
CA ASP A 49 5.56 0.00 1.65
C ASP A 49 7.07 -0.19 1.72
N THR A 50 7.66 0.12 2.88
CA THR A 50 9.12 0.06 3.08
C THR A 50 9.68 -1.37 3.09
N ASP A 51 8.83 -2.39 3.17
CA ASP A 51 9.18 -3.80 3.02
C ASP A 51 8.91 -4.33 1.59
N CYS A 52 8.82 -3.43 0.62
CA CYS A 52 8.80 -3.73 -0.81
C CYS A 52 10.18 -3.52 -1.44
N GLU A 53 10.55 -4.43 -2.35
CA GLU A 53 11.74 -4.37 -3.19
C GLU A 53 11.32 -4.13 -4.65
N ILE A 54 11.77 -3.02 -5.25
CA ILE A 54 11.55 -2.75 -6.67
C ILE A 54 12.65 -3.48 -7.46
N ARG A 55 12.26 -4.44 -8.31
CA ARG A 55 13.16 -5.29 -9.10
C ARG A 55 13.28 -4.88 -10.55
N GLU A 56 12.27 -4.18 -11.06
CA GLU A 56 12.23 -3.73 -12.45
C GLU A 56 11.62 -2.34 -12.55
N ASN A 57 11.72 -1.69 -13.70
CA ASN A 57 11.06 -0.41 -13.96
C ASN A 57 9.54 -0.54 -13.74
N THR A 58 8.99 0.39 -12.98
CA THR A 58 7.57 0.45 -12.61
C THR A 58 6.87 1.72 -13.10
N ASP A 59 7.50 2.52 -13.96
CA ASP A 59 6.96 3.84 -14.36
C ASP A 59 5.60 3.73 -15.05
N ASP A 60 5.37 2.67 -15.79
CA ASP A 60 4.10 2.39 -16.47
C ASP A 60 2.92 2.10 -15.52
N ILE A 61 3.16 1.91 -14.22
CA ILE A 61 2.08 1.80 -13.22
C ILE A 61 1.19 3.06 -13.22
N PHE A 62 1.77 4.24 -13.52
CA PHE A 62 1.03 5.50 -13.56
C PHE A 62 0.01 5.57 -14.70
N ASP A 63 0.15 4.74 -15.74
CA ASP A 63 -0.79 4.65 -16.86
C ASP A 63 -1.95 3.69 -16.57
N LEU A 64 -1.80 2.85 -15.53
CA LEU A 64 -2.81 1.91 -15.08
C LEU A 64 -3.77 2.50 -14.03
N LEU A 65 -3.50 3.73 -13.56
CA LEU A 65 -4.32 4.36 -12.54
C LEU A 65 -5.65 4.86 -13.12
N GLU A 66 -6.73 4.68 -12.38
CA GLU A 66 -8.06 5.20 -12.74
C GLU A 66 -8.51 6.32 -11.79
N PRO A 67 -9.17 7.40 -12.31
CA PRO A 67 -9.77 8.41 -11.46
C PRO A 67 -10.81 7.81 -10.48
N GLN A 68 -10.93 8.41 -9.30
CA GLN A 68 -11.88 8.02 -8.25
C GLN A 68 -11.68 6.62 -7.65
N LYS A 69 -10.62 5.90 -8.02
CA LYS A 69 -10.31 4.58 -7.49
C LYS A 69 -8.95 4.53 -6.81
N LEU A 70 -8.78 3.57 -5.88
CA LEU A 70 -7.49 3.07 -5.46
C LEU A 70 -7.11 1.91 -6.38
N SER A 71 -5.93 1.98 -6.99
CA SER A 71 -5.37 0.90 -7.80
C SER A 71 -4.51 0.01 -6.91
N MET A 72 -4.89 -1.25 -6.75
CA MET A 72 -4.29 -2.19 -5.80
C MET A 72 -4.17 -3.59 -6.39
N VAL A 73 -3.31 -4.42 -5.84
CA VAL A 73 -3.17 -5.82 -6.26
C VAL A 73 -3.96 -6.73 -5.31
N GLU A 74 -4.66 -7.73 -5.87
CA GLU A 74 -5.33 -8.76 -5.08
C GLU A 74 -4.32 -9.53 -4.22
N ASP A 75 -4.62 -9.65 -2.93
CA ASP A 75 -3.93 -10.52 -1.98
C ASP A 75 -4.53 -11.93 -2.01
N LYS A 76 -4.12 -12.74 -2.99
CA LYS A 76 -4.66 -14.08 -3.16
C LYS A 76 -4.59 -14.96 -1.90
N PRO A 77 -3.47 -14.99 -1.13
CA PRO A 77 -3.43 -15.72 0.14
C PRO A 77 -4.52 -15.32 1.13
N TRP A 78 -4.83 -14.02 1.23
CA TRP A 78 -5.91 -13.55 2.09
C TRP A 78 -7.29 -13.74 1.46
N THR A 79 -7.46 -13.56 0.15
CA THR A 79 -8.68 -13.89 -0.59
C THR A 79 -9.12 -15.32 -0.31
N TRP A 80 -8.22 -16.29 -0.40
CA TRP A 80 -8.53 -17.69 -0.11
C TRP A 80 -8.91 -17.93 1.36
N ARG A 81 -8.22 -17.28 2.30
CA ARG A 81 -8.50 -17.43 3.74
C ARG A 81 -9.82 -16.79 4.16
N ARG A 82 -10.20 -15.69 3.52
CA ARG A 82 -11.39 -14.90 3.87
C ARG A 82 -12.62 -15.29 3.05
N GLY A 83 -12.46 -15.99 1.94
CA GLY A 83 -13.56 -16.40 1.05
C GLY A 83 -14.15 -15.25 0.24
N HIS A 84 -13.47 -14.10 0.16
CA HIS A 84 -13.83 -12.94 -0.68
C HIS A 84 -12.59 -12.22 -1.16
N CYS A 85 -12.72 -11.47 -2.28
CA CYS A 85 -11.62 -10.72 -2.85
C CYS A 85 -11.02 -9.74 -1.83
N TRP A 86 -9.72 -9.87 -1.58
CA TRP A 86 -8.94 -9.07 -0.66
C TRP A 86 -7.83 -8.36 -1.40
N HIS A 87 -7.61 -7.05 -1.13
CA HIS A 87 -6.55 -6.28 -1.76
C HIS A 87 -5.43 -5.94 -0.77
N ASN A 88 -4.19 -6.07 -1.21
CA ASN A 88 -3.03 -5.75 -0.39
C ASN A 88 -2.70 -4.26 -0.47
N SER A 89 -2.43 -3.64 0.66
CA SER A 89 -2.14 -2.21 0.78
C SER A 89 -0.67 -1.83 0.66
N GLY A 90 0.22 -2.79 0.32
CA GLY A 90 1.66 -2.52 0.18
C GLY A 90 2.03 -1.70 -1.05
N VAL A 91 1.23 -1.82 -2.12
CA VAL A 91 1.31 -0.95 -3.30
C VAL A 91 -0.08 -0.40 -3.58
N VAL A 92 -0.23 0.93 -3.53
CA VAL A 92 -1.52 1.61 -3.74
C VAL A 92 -1.32 2.81 -4.66
N GLY A 93 -1.92 2.75 -5.85
CA GLY A 93 -1.92 3.85 -6.80
C GLY A 93 -3.24 4.64 -6.81
N PHE A 94 -3.20 5.94 -7.12
CA PHE A 94 -4.39 6.75 -7.28
C PHE A 94 -4.12 8.03 -8.06
N ILE A 95 -5.19 8.58 -8.64
CA ILE A 95 -5.21 9.90 -9.28
C ILE A 95 -6.00 10.85 -8.37
N ASP A 96 -5.46 12.04 -8.13
CA ASP A 96 -5.99 13.03 -7.20
C ASP A 96 -6.16 12.43 -5.79
N LYS A 97 -7.28 12.67 -5.12
CA LYS A 97 -7.58 12.08 -3.82
C LYS A 97 -8.99 11.51 -3.85
N PRO A 98 -9.14 10.23 -4.26
CA PRO A 98 -10.45 9.61 -4.37
C PRO A 98 -11.17 9.57 -3.03
N ILE A 99 -12.51 9.68 -3.05
CA ILE A 99 -13.34 9.75 -1.84
C ILE A 99 -13.07 8.58 -0.88
N ILE A 100 -12.79 7.40 -1.40
CA ILE A 100 -12.48 6.21 -0.60
C ILE A 100 -11.23 6.40 0.26
N LEU A 101 -10.24 7.19 -0.18
CA LEU A 101 -9.05 7.48 0.61
C LEU A 101 -9.40 8.32 1.86
N TYR A 102 -10.31 9.29 1.74
CA TYR A 102 -10.81 10.05 2.89
C TYR A 102 -11.62 9.17 3.85
N GLN A 103 -12.45 8.27 3.29
CA GLN A 103 -13.22 7.31 4.10
C GLN A 103 -12.29 6.36 4.85
N TRP A 104 -11.21 5.89 4.22
CA TRP A 104 -10.21 5.05 4.86
C TRP A 104 -9.51 5.76 6.02
N VAL A 105 -9.05 6.99 5.83
CA VAL A 105 -8.47 7.81 6.92
C VAL A 105 -9.46 7.99 8.07
N LYS A 106 -10.73 8.31 7.78
CA LYS A 106 -11.77 8.45 8.79
C LYS A 106 -12.00 7.16 9.57
N ALA A 107 -12.09 6.02 8.88
CA ALA A 107 -12.30 4.73 9.49
C ALA A 107 -11.13 4.29 10.39
N ILE A 108 -9.89 4.57 10.00
CA ILE A 108 -8.70 4.32 10.82
C ILE A 108 -8.74 5.08 12.14
N LYS A 109 -9.15 6.34 12.13
CA LYS A 109 -9.29 7.14 13.36
C LYS A 109 -10.29 6.53 14.35
N GLN A 110 -11.27 5.79 13.85
CA GLN A 110 -12.31 5.13 14.66
C GLN A 110 -11.93 3.72 15.08
N ASN A 111 -11.02 3.06 14.38
CA ASN A 111 -10.65 1.66 14.63
C ASN A 111 -9.16 1.42 14.32
N GLN A 112 -8.34 1.36 15.37
CA GLN A 112 -6.90 1.06 15.29
C GLN A 112 -6.54 -0.31 15.90
N LEU A 113 -7.51 -1.20 16.12
CA LEU A 113 -7.27 -2.53 16.68
C LEU A 113 -6.84 -3.55 15.63
N GLU A 114 -7.08 -3.25 14.35
CA GLU A 114 -6.76 -4.10 13.20
C GLU A 114 -5.72 -3.43 12.32
N GLY A 115 -5.24 -4.11 11.27
CA GLY A 115 -4.35 -3.50 10.30
C GLY A 115 -5.06 -2.47 9.40
N ASP A 116 -4.30 -1.62 8.76
CA ASP A 116 -4.83 -0.61 7.83
C ASP A 116 -5.60 -1.26 6.66
N GLN A 117 -5.13 -2.40 6.17
CA GLN A 117 -5.76 -3.19 5.11
C GLN A 117 -7.10 -3.78 5.56
N GLU A 118 -7.19 -4.29 6.80
CA GLU A 118 -8.41 -4.79 7.40
C GLU A 118 -9.47 -3.70 7.55
N VAL A 119 -9.05 -2.51 7.94
CA VAL A 119 -9.96 -1.36 8.05
C VAL A 119 -10.51 -0.97 6.68
N LEU A 120 -9.66 -0.95 5.63
CA LEU A 120 -10.12 -0.69 4.25
C LEU A 120 -11.12 -1.74 3.79
N ASP A 121 -10.84 -3.02 4.02
CA ASP A 121 -11.73 -4.12 3.61
C ASP A 121 -13.11 -4.02 4.27
N LYS A 122 -13.15 -3.65 5.54
CA LYS A 122 -14.42 -3.49 6.30
C LYS A 122 -15.33 -2.39 5.79
N ILE A 123 -14.78 -1.29 5.29
CA ILE A 123 -15.59 -0.19 4.74
C ILE A 123 -16.05 -0.43 3.30
N LEU A 124 -15.56 -1.50 2.68
CA LEU A 124 -15.86 -1.86 1.31
C LEU A 124 -16.72 -3.14 1.25
N SER A 125 -17.97 -3.03 0.85
CA SER A 125 -18.76 -4.18 0.43
C SER A 125 -18.26 -4.72 -0.92
N PRO A 126 -18.63 -5.95 -1.34
CA PRO A 126 -18.28 -6.46 -2.66
C PRO A 126 -18.68 -5.51 -3.81
N ILE A 127 -19.85 -4.87 -3.71
CA ILE A 127 -20.34 -3.90 -4.71
C ILE A 127 -19.48 -2.63 -4.70
N THR A 128 -19.17 -2.07 -3.53
CA THR A 128 -18.37 -0.86 -3.43
C THR A 128 -16.91 -1.08 -3.79
N LYS A 129 -16.39 -2.30 -3.66
CA LYS A 129 -15.05 -2.65 -4.18
C LYS A 129 -14.95 -2.43 -5.69
N ILE A 130 -15.93 -2.88 -6.47
CA ILE A 130 -15.96 -2.67 -7.92
C ILE A 130 -15.93 -1.16 -8.27
N THR A 131 -16.60 -0.34 -7.45
CA THR A 131 -16.66 1.11 -7.65
C THR A 131 -15.34 1.80 -7.29
N TYR A 132 -14.70 1.39 -6.19
CA TYR A 132 -13.60 2.15 -5.60
C TYR A 132 -12.22 1.50 -5.74
N ILE A 133 -12.14 0.24 -6.16
CA ILE A 133 -10.87 -0.46 -6.39
C ILE A 133 -10.70 -0.77 -7.87
N LYS A 134 -9.49 -0.54 -8.36
CA LYS A 134 -8.99 -1.00 -9.65
C LYS A 134 -7.92 -2.05 -9.41
N ASP A 135 -8.09 -3.22 -10.00
CA ASP A 135 -7.06 -4.26 -9.94
C ASP A 135 -5.82 -3.85 -10.75
N LEU A 136 -4.67 -3.86 -10.12
CA LEU A 136 -3.36 -3.79 -10.77
C LEU A 136 -2.88 -5.20 -11.15
N PRO A 137 -2.08 -5.33 -12.22
CA PRO A 137 -1.40 -6.57 -12.54
C PRO A 137 -0.57 -7.09 -11.36
N LYS A 138 -0.56 -8.42 -11.18
CA LYS A 138 0.05 -9.08 -10.03
C LYS A 138 1.52 -8.74 -9.83
N GLU A 139 2.24 -8.52 -10.90
CA GLU A 139 3.67 -8.20 -10.92
C GLU A 139 4.07 -6.95 -10.13
N TYR A 140 3.12 -6.04 -9.87
CA TYR A 140 3.36 -4.81 -9.08
C TYR A 140 3.27 -5.00 -7.57
N ASN A 141 2.86 -6.17 -7.09
CA ASN A 141 2.85 -6.49 -5.66
C ASN A 141 2.81 -8.00 -5.44
N VAL A 142 3.94 -8.67 -5.67
CA VAL A 142 4.07 -10.12 -5.46
C VAL A 142 4.46 -10.38 -4.02
N LEU A 143 3.58 -11.01 -3.27
CA LEU A 143 3.76 -11.22 -1.84
C LEU A 143 4.79 -12.31 -1.56
N ARG A 144 5.52 -12.19 -0.45
CA ARG A 144 6.51 -13.18 0.00
C ARG A 144 6.00 -14.62 -0.05
N LEU A 145 4.78 -14.88 0.42
CA LEU A 145 4.23 -16.24 0.41
C LEU A 145 4.12 -16.81 -1.00
N GLN A 146 3.78 -15.98 -1.97
CA GLN A 146 3.68 -16.39 -3.37
C GLN A 146 5.06 -16.70 -3.96
N LEU A 147 6.08 -15.91 -3.59
CA LEU A 147 7.45 -16.13 -4.04
C LEU A 147 8.07 -17.39 -3.40
N GLU A 148 7.82 -17.65 -2.11
CA GLU A 148 8.49 -18.69 -1.35
C GLU A 148 7.74 -20.04 -1.34
N LYS A 149 6.40 -20.01 -1.40
CA LYS A 149 5.58 -21.22 -1.18
C LYS A 149 4.67 -21.59 -2.33
N ASP A 150 4.10 -20.58 -3.00
CA ASP A 150 3.08 -20.84 -4.02
C ASP A 150 3.67 -21.00 -5.43
N GLY A 151 5.02 -20.96 -5.56
CA GLY A 151 5.71 -21.18 -6.83
C GLY A 151 5.37 -20.16 -7.89
N TYR A 152 5.24 -18.88 -7.53
CA TYR A 152 4.92 -17.83 -8.49
C TYR A 152 6.00 -17.74 -9.59
N GLY A 153 5.64 -18.14 -10.80
CA GLY A 153 6.51 -18.14 -11.99
C GLY A 153 6.33 -16.95 -12.92
N GLY A 154 5.53 -15.95 -12.53
CA GLY A 154 5.30 -14.75 -13.32
C GLY A 154 6.37 -13.68 -13.12
N ARG A 155 6.25 -12.58 -13.86
CA ARG A 155 7.11 -11.40 -13.72
C ARG A 155 6.96 -10.78 -12.34
N VAL A 156 8.06 -10.28 -11.75
CA VAL A 156 8.08 -9.64 -10.43
C VAL A 156 8.71 -8.26 -10.57
N ARG A 157 7.91 -7.22 -10.65
CA ARG A 157 8.38 -5.83 -10.65
C ARG A 157 8.55 -5.29 -9.25
N VAL A 158 7.62 -5.64 -8.35
CA VAL A 158 7.70 -5.31 -6.94
C VAL A 158 7.49 -6.58 -6.12
N ALA A 159 8.50 -6.98 -5.37
CA ALA A 159 8.42 -8.04 -4.38
C ALA A 159 8.08 -7.44 -3.01
N HIS A 160 7.06 -7.97 -2.35
CA HIS A 160 6.61 -7.46 -1.06
C HIS A 160 6.92 -8.49 0.05
N TRP A 161 7.90 -8.18 0.87
CA TRP A 161 8.43 -9.01 1.93
C TRP A 161 7.59 -8.91 3.21
N THR A 162 6.34 -9.29 3.11
CA THR A 162 5.35 -9.17 4.19
C THR A 162 5.71 -9.96 5.45
N GLY A 163 5.44 -9.35 6.62
CA GLY A 163 5.59 -9.97 7.94
C GLY A 163 7.04 -10.03 8.44
N ILE A 164 7.22 -10.52 9.67
CA ILE A 164 8.53 -10.55 10.35
C ILE A 164 9.57 -11.31 9.52
N LYS A 165 9.22 -12.50 9.03
CA LYS A 165 10.13 -13.32 8.19
C LYS A 165 10.50 -12.67 6.86
N GLY A 166 9.67 -11.78 6.34
CA GLY A 166 9.98 -11.02 5.13
C GLY A 166 10.99 -9.92 5.41
N LYS A 167 10.89 -9.25 6.55
CA LYS A 167 11.81 -8.17 6.94
C LYS A 167 13.26 -8.63 7.17
N GLU A 168 13.48 -9.93 7.34
CA GLU A 168 14.83 -10.52 7.40
C GLU A 168 15.50 -10.63 6.01
N LYS A 169 14.76 -10.31 4.93
CA LYS A 169 15.23 -10.41 3.54
C LYS A 169 15.71 -9.08 2.94
N ILE A 170 15.45 -7.98 3.65
CA ILE A 170 15.74 -6.60 3.19
C ILE A 170 16.84 -5.97 4.05
#